data_803a3ea18ae804a4fdb563e8244eab2e
#
_entry.id   803a3ea18ae804a4fdb563e8244eab2e
#
_cell.length_a   1.000
_cell.length_b   1.000
_cell.length_c   1.000
_cell.angle_alpha   90.00
_cell.angle_beta   90.00
_cell.angle_gamma   90.00
#
_symmetry.space_group_name_H-M   'P 1'
#
loop_
_entity.id
_entity.type
_entity.pdbx_description
1 polymer ?
#
loop_
_entity_poly.entity_id
_entity_poly.type
_entity_poly.pdbx_seq_one_letter_code
_entity_poly.pdbx_strand_id
1 'polypeptide(L)'
;MIVGVSEGFHDASVSIIDGGNILSATHAERYSRNKNDRWTHPRQFQSVGDNAKVAFYEKPWLKKTRQLYSGQGWKPCRTDYDVSFYHHQSHAAAGFYTSKFDTCNILVIDAIGEWDTVSVWNAWMVNDTPKMKKIKSFKYPHSIGLFYSAITKHIGLKPQEDEYITMGMAAYGEPIHVDDLKNYLHYYNCHKGLPKLPHYWMDVDIAASAQKLVEDTIVDLVSKYCPHENLIMMGGVAMN
;
A
#
# COMPACT_ATOMS: atom_id res chain seq x y z
N MET A 1 0.14 -26.93 3.87
CA MET A 1 -0.78 -25.85 3.44
C MET A 1 -0.46 -24.58 4.24
N ILE A 2 -0.47 -23.42 3.59
CA ILE A 2 -0.27 -22.09 4.20
C ILE A 2 -1.47 -21.21 3.80
N VAL A 3 -2.01 -20.48 4.77
CA VAL A 3 -3.11 -19.54 4.59
C VAL A 3 -2.60 -18.13 4.85
N GLY A 4 -2.51 -17.32 3.81
CA GLY A 4 -2.21 -15.89 3.92
C GLY A 4 -3.47 -15.09 4.22
N VAL A 5 -3.44 -14.25 5.25
CA VAL A 5 -4.58 -13.43 5.68
C VAL A 5 -4.22 -11.96 5.72
N SER A 6 -5.04 -11.13 5.08
CA SER A 6 -5.04 -9.68 5.20
C SER A 6 -6.42 -9.21 5.65
N GLU A 7 -6.50 -8.49 6.79
CA GLU A 7 -7.77 -7.96 7.32
C GLU A 7 -7.56 -6.80 8.31
N GLY A 8 -8.65 -6.18 8.72
CA GLY A 8 -8.66 -5.13 9.75
C GLY A 8 -8.46 -3.72 9.23
N PHE A 9 -8.36 -3.53 7.91
CA PHE A 9 -8.31 -2.20 7.29
C PHE A 9 -9.37 -2.08 6.18
N HIS A 10 -9.09 -2.35 4.93
CA HIS A 10 -10.01 -2.50 3.81
C HIS A 10 -9.61 -3.74 2.99
N ASP A 11 -10.47 -4.19 2.10
CA ASP A 11 -10.20 -5.28 1.15
C ASP A 11 -9.65 -6.55 1.79
N ALA A 12 -10.30 -7.01 2.88
CA ALA A 12 -9.88 -8.22 3.54
C ALA A 12 -9.79 -9.38 2.55
N SER A 13 -8.68 -10.11 2.60
CA SER A 13 -8.39 -11.16 1.63
C SER A 13 -7.77 -12.39 2.28
N VAL A 14 -7.99 -13.54 1.64
CA VAL A 14 -7.38 -14.82 2.02
C VAL A 14 -6.79 -15.47 0.78
N SER A 15 -5.56 -15.94 0.90
CA SER A 15 -4.89 -16.79 -0.08
C SER A 15 -4.51 -18.13 0.53
N ILE A 16 -4.68 -19.21 -0.22
CA ILE A 16 -4.37 -20.57 0.21
C ILE A 16 -3.32 -21.12 -0.74
N ILE A 17 -2.19 -21.56 -0.18
CA ILE A 17 -1.06 -22.12 -0.92
C ILE A 17 -0.76 -23.51 -0.39
N ASP A 18 -0.56 -24.47 -1.29
CA ASP A 18 -0.12 -25.82 -0.94
C ASP A 18 0.88 -26.35 -1.96
N GLY A 19 2.01 -26.91 -1.47
CA GLY A 19 3.09 -27.43 -2.33
C GLY A 19 3.62 -26.40 -3.33
N GLY A 20 3.57 -25.10 -3.03
CA GLY A 20 4.01 -24.02 -3.92
C GLY A 20 2.93 -23.54 -4.91
N ASN A 21 1.76 -24.18 -4.96
CA ASN A 21 0.66 -23.81 -5.85
C ASN A 21 -0.36 -22.92 -5.11
N ILE A 22 -0.84 -21.87 -5.76
CA ILE A 22 -1.94 -21.05 -5.27
C ILE A 22 -3.24 -21.80 -5.56
N LEU A 23 -3.91 -22.30 -4.51
CA LEU A 23 -5.20 -23.00 -4.61
C LEU A 23 -6.37 -22.02 -4.66
N SER A 24 -6.28 -20.92 -3.95
CA SER A 24 -7.30 -19.88 -3.88
C SER A 24 -6.69 -18.54 -3.48
N ALA A 25 -7.23 -17.45 -4.04
CA ALA A 25 -6.95 -16.09 -3.63
C ALA A 25 -8.23 -15.25 -3.82
N THR A 26 -8.82 -14.77 -2.72
CA THR A 26 -10.14 -14.14 -2.76
C THR A 26 -10.25 -12.96 -1.81
N HIS A 27 -11.02 -11.93 -2.22
CA HIS A 27 -11.45 -10.83 -1.36
C HIS A 27 -12.75 -11.18 -0.64
N ALA A 28 -12.91 -10.70 0.58
CA ALA A 28 -14.11 -10.90 1.40
C ALA A 28 -15.37 -10.34 0.72
N GLU A 29 -15.27 -9.22 0.03
CA GLU A 29 -16.39 -8.57 -0.68
C GLU A 29 -17.07 -9.47 -1.73
N ARG A 30 -16.37 -10.49 -2.27
CA ARG A 30 -16.94 -11.47 -3.21
C ARG A 30 -18.06 -12.30 -2.55
N TYR A 31 -17.97 -12.45 -1.25
CA TYR A 31 -18.91 -13.23 -0.43
C TYR A 31 -19.87 -12.36 0.36
N SER A 32 -19.36 -11.31 1.02
CA SER A 32 -20.16 -10.41 1.85
C SER A 32 -21.00 -9.41 1.04
N ARG A 33 -20.58 -9.10 -0.21
CA ARG A 33 -21.13 -8.04 -1.06
C ARG A 33 -21.00 -6.63 -0.50
N ASN A 34 -20.17 -6.47 0.53
CA ASN A 34 -19.80 -5.16 1.07
C ASN A 34 -18.50 -4.71 0.43
N LYS A 35 -18.51 -3.57 -0.31
CA LYS A 35 -17.31 -2.99 -0.90
C LYS A 35 -16.32 -2.62 0.21
N ASN A 36 -15.04 -2.88 -0.04
CA ASN A 36 -13.95 -2.61 0.91
C ASN A 36 -14.15 -3.31 2.28
N ASP A 37 -14.79 -4.51 2.30
CA ASP A 37 -14.98 -5.24 3.54
C ASP A 37 -13.64 -5.44 4.26
N ARG A 38 -13.63 -5.08 5.52
CA ARG A 38 -12.42 -5.11 6.35
C ARG A 38 -12.16 -6.43 7.06
N TRP A 39 -13.13 -7.34 7.04
CA TRP A 39 -13.06 -8.61 7.74
C TRP A 39 -13.18 -9.78 6.78
N THR A 40 -12.40 -10.81 7.03
CA THR A 40 -12.47 -12.05 6.25
C THR A 40 -13.82 -12.72 6.41
N HIS A 41 -14.29 -13.38 5.36
CA HIS A 41 -15.56 -14.11 5.35
C HIS A 41 -15.31 -15.62 5.54
N PRO A 42 -16.13 -16.36 6.34
CA PRO A 42 -15.90 -17.78 6.62
C PRO A 42 -15.76 -18.67 5.38
N ARG A 43 -16.45 -18.33 4.29
CA ARG A 43 -16.34 -19.07 3.01
C ARG A 43 -14.95 -19.02 2.38
N GLN A 44 -14.11 -18.07 2.72
CA GLN A 44 -12.74 -18.00 2.23
C GLN A 44 -11.83 -19.11 2.79
N PHE A 45 -12.27 -19.75 3.87
CA PHE A 45 -11.52 -20.81 4.58
C PHE A 45 -12.07 -22.22 4.33
N GLN A 46 -13.06 -22.39 3.45
CA GLN A 46 -13.72 -23.71 3.25
C GLN A 46 -12.79 -24.82 2.78
N SER A 47 -11.68 -24.48 2.11
CA SER A 47 -10.69 -25.45 1.61
C SER A 47 -9.47 -25.58 2.52
N VAL A 48 -9.50 -25.01 3.71
CA VAL A 48 -8.39 -25.03 4.66
C VAL A 48 -8.42 -26.31 5.48
N GLY A 49 -7.34 -27.10 5.43
CA GLY A 49 -7.20 -28.30 6.27
C GLY A 49 -6.77 -27.96 7.70
N ASP A 50 -7.03 -28.88 8.64
CA ASP A 50 -6.82 -28.69 10.10
C ASP A 50 -5.39 -28.33 10.50
N ASN A 51 -4.39 -28.71 9.70
CA ASN A 51 -2.97 -28.45 9.96
C ASN A 51 -2.41 -27.28 9.15
N ALA A 52 -3.24 -26.41 8.62
CA ALA A 52 -2.79 -25.25 7.87
C ALA A 52 -2.16 -24.19 8.78
N LYS A 53 -1.03 -23.62 8.36
CA LYS A 53 -0.37 -22.51 9.06
C LYS A 53 -0.91 -21.18 8.55
N VAL A 54 -1.26 -20.29 9.46
CA VAL A 54 -1.76 -18.95 9.16
C VAL A 54 -0.64 -17.93 9.15
N ALA A 55 -0.44 -17.28 8.02
CA ALA A 55 0.50 -16.18 7.82
C ALA A 55 -0.25 -14.84 7.73
N PHE A 56 0.06 -13.91 8.62
CA PHE A 56 -0.59 -12.61 8.66
C PHE A 56 0.27 -11.53 8.01
N TYR A 57 -0.34 -10.67 7.22
CA TYR A 57 0.30 -9.74 6.30
C TYR A 57 1.03 -8.56 6.95
N GLU A 58 0.78 -8.25 8.23
CA GLU A 58 1.39 -7.12 8.94
C GLU A 58 1.79 -7.50 10.37
N LYS A 59 2.56 -6.63 11.04
CA LYS A 59 2.89 -6.75 12.47
C LYS A 59 1.83 -6.01 13.29
N PRO A 60 0.81 -6.69 13.85
CA PRO A 60 -0.31 -6.03 14.52
C PRO A 60 0.11 -5.13 15.68
N TRP A 61 1.13 -5.54 16.44
CA TRP A 61 1.63 -4.76 17.55
C TRP A 61 2.25 -3.42 17.11
N LEU A 62 3.08 -3.43 16.06
CA LEU A 62 3.68 -2.21 15.52
C LEU A 62 2.62 -1.28 14.91
N LYS A 63 1.61 -1.84 14.24
CA LYS A 63 0.47 -1.07 13.76
C LYS A 63 -0.27 -0.38 14.91
N LYS A 64 -0.52 -1.08 16.01
CA LYS A 64 -1.17 -0.51 17.21
C LYS A 64 -0.36 0.63 17.81
N THR A 65 0.95 0.49 17.96
CA THR A 65 1.81 1.58 18.48
C THR A 65 1.73 2.82 17.57
N ARG A 66 1.74 2.66 16.26
CA ARG A 66 1.58 3.76 15.32
C ARG A 66 0.18 4.40 15.42
N GLN A 67 -0.89 3.60 15.56
CA GLN A 67 -2.25 4.10 15.73
C GLN A 67 -2.39 4.96 17.00
N LEU A 68 -1.81 4.52 18.11
CA LEU A 68 -1.75 5.30 19.35
C LEU A 68 -0.98 6.60 19.13
N TYR A 69 0.18 6.55 18.52
CA TYR A 69 0.99 7.73 18.19
C TYR A 69 0.23 8.74 17.33
N SER A 70 -0.54 8.26 16.35
CA SER A 70 -1.33 9.12 15.46
C SER A 70 -2.67 9.60 16.05
N GLY A 71 -3.01 9.21 17.29
CA GLY A 71 -4.26 9.58 17.97
C GLY A 71 -5.49 8.81 17.50
N GLN A 72 -5.33 7.68 16.78
CA GLN A 72 -6.45 6.88 16.27
C GLN A 72 -7.09 5.94 17.31
N GLY A 73 -6.49 5.83 18.50
CA GLY A 73 -6.92 4.88 19.53
C GLY A 73 -6.57 3.43 19.21
N TRP A 74 -7.06 2.52 20.07
CA TRP A 74 -6.79 1.10 19.95
C TRP A 74 -7.87 0.42 19.10
N LYS A 75 -7.48 -0.18 17.96
CA LYS A 75 -8.39 -0.92 17.08
C LYS A 75 -8.16 -2.43 17.22
N PRO A 76 -9.22 -3.26 17.13
CA PRO A 76 -9.08 -4.71 17.09
C PRO A 76 -8.19 -5.16 15.93
N CYS A 77 -7.47 -6.26 16.13
CA CYS A 77 -6.72 -6.95 15.09
C CYS A 77 -6.77 -8.45 15.34
N ARG A 78 -6.47 -9.23 14.30
CA ARG A 78 -6.32 -10.69 14.43
C ARG A 78 -5.16 -11.04 15.37
N THR A 79 -5.36 -12.06 16.19
CA THR A 79 -4.33 -12.60 17.10
C THR A 79 -4.08 -14.08 16.84
N ASP A 80 -4.97 -14.77 16.13
CA ASP A 80 -4.89 -16.19 15.76
C ASP A 80 -4.13 -16.36 14.43
N TYR A 81 -2.79 -16.32 14.51
CA TYR A 81 -1.88 -16.59 13.40
C TYR A 81 -0.60 -17.25 13.90
N ASP A 82 0.01 -18.08 13.07
CA ASP A 82 1.28 -18.76 13.40
C ASP A 82 2.47 -17.84 13.19
N VAL A 83 2.41 -17.00 12.15
CA VAL A 83 3.48 -16.07 11.79
C VAL A 83 2.92 -14.77 11.24
N SER A 84 3.60 -13.65 11.51
CA SER A 84 3.28 -12.36 10.91
C SER A 84 4.50 -11.72 10.28
N PHE A 85 4.31 -11.04 9.16
CA PHE A 85 5.35 -10.35 8.40
C PHE A 85 5.19 -8.84 8.53
N TYR A 86 6.17 -8.06 8.07
CA TYR A 86 5.98 -6.62 7.91
C TYR A 86 5.10 -6.35 6.68
N HIS A 87 4.24 -5.36 6.76
CA HIS A 87 3.31 -4.99 5.69
C HIS A 87 4.01 -4.81 4.33
N HIS A 88 5.04 -3.96 4.27
CA HIS A 88 5.82 -3.76 3.05
C HIS A 88 6.62 -5.00 2.60
N GLN A 89 6.98 -5.89 3.53
CA GLN A 89 7.59 -7.17 3.20
C GLN A 89 6.58 -8.08 2.50
N SER A 90 5.33 -8.07 2.94
CA SER A 90 4.25 -8.84 2.30
C SER A 90 3.97 -8.36 0.88
N HIS A 91 3.94 -7.04 0.66
CA HIS A 91 3.86 -6.47 -0.68
C HIS A 91 5.05 -6.88 -1.56
N ALA A 92 6.28 -6.73 -1.05
CA ALA A 92 7.48 -7.09 -1.80
C ALA A 92 7.50 -8.59 -2.15
N ALA A 93 7.12 -9.46 -1.21
CA ALA A 93 7.02 -10.90 -1.43
C ALA A 93 5.97 -11.24 -2.48
N ALA A 94 4.78 -10.64 -2.40
CA ALA A 94 3.71 -10.85 -3.39
C ALA A 94 4.19 -10.48 -4.79
N GLY A 95 4.85 -9.34 -4.95
CA GLY A 95 5.38 -8.93 -6.26
C GLY A 95 6.48 -9.86 -6.78
N PHE A 96 7.48 -10.18 -5.95
CA PHE A 96 8.62 -10.98 -6.39
C PHE A 96 8.24 -12.45 -6.68
N TYR A 97 7.49 -13.09 -5.79
CA TYR A 97 7.16 -14.52 -5.93
C TYR A 97 6.16 -14.81 -7.04
N THR A 98 5.41 -13.80 -7.49
CA THR A 98 4.51 -13.91 -8.65
C THR A 98 5.11 -13.38 -9.94
N SER A 99 6.28 -12.74 -9.89
CA SER A 99 7.02 -12.28 -11.06
C SER A 99 7.78 -13.44 -11.73
N LYS A 100 8.34 -13.15 -12.92
CA LYS A 100 9.24 -14.07 -13.63
C LYS A 100 10.71 -13.64 -13.50
N PHE A 101 11.02 -12.68 -12.61
CA PHE A 101 12.38 -12.16 -12.49
C PHE A 101 13.21 -12.98 -11.52
N ASP A 102 14.42 -13.37 -11.94
CA ASP A 102 15.42 -13.96 -11.05
C ASP A 102 16.10 -12.92 -10.16
N THR A 103 16.15 -11.67 -10.62
CA THR A 103 16.71 -10.52 -9.88
C THR A 103 15.98 -9.25 -10.25
N CYS A 104 15.65 -8.42 -9.25
CA CYS A 104 14.98 -7.13 -9.46
C CYS A 104 15.14 -6.17 -8.27
N ASN A 105 14.84 -4.90 -8.52
CA ASN A 105 14.44 -3.99 -7.45
C ASN A 105 12.92 -4.06 -7.24
N ILE A 106 12.48 -3.84 -6.00
CA ILE A 106 11.05 -3.71 -5.67
C ILE A 106 10.86 -2.38 -4.96
N LEU A 107 9.97 -1.56 -5.49
CA LEU A 107 9.53 -0.32 -4.88
C LEU A 107 8.11 -0.52 -4.34
N VAL A 108 7.96 -0.48 -3.02
CA VAL A 108 6.66 -0.53 -2.36
C VAL A 108 6.27 0.87 -1.93
N ILE A 109 5.13 1.37 -2.42
CA ILE A 109 4.59 2.69 -2.09
C ILE A 109 3.15 2.52 -1.62
N ASP A 110 2.90 2.90 -0.38
CA ASP A 110 1.59 2.74 0.23
C ASP A 110 1.21 3.99 1.04
N ALA A 111 -0.03 4.04 1.51
CA ALA A 111 -0.45 5.09 2.42
C ALA A 111 0.31 4.97 3.75
N ILE A 112 0.16 3.85 4.43
CA ILE A 112 0.93 3.50 5.64
C ILE A 112 0.89 1.99 5.84
N GLY A 113 2.08 1.34 5.94
CA GLY A 113 2.20 0.03 6.55
C GLY A 113 2.12 0.13 8.08
N GLU A 114 2.98 -0.55 8.82
CA GLU A 114 3.06 -0.27 10.26
C GLU A 114 3.60 1.14 10.50
N TRP A 115 4.79 1.41 9.96
CA TRP A 115 5.47 2.72 9.99
C TRP A 115 6.04 3.13 8.63
N ASP A 116 6.35 2.15 7.76
CA ASP A 116 6.90 2.42 6.44
C ASP A 116 5.78 2.93 5.52
N THR A 117 6.07 3.96 4.74
CA THR A 117 5.19 4.54 3.72
C THR A 117 5.74 4.30 2.31
N VAL A 118 7.08 4.22 2.20
CA VAL A 118 7.80 3.79 1.02
C VAL A 118 8.92 2.86 1.46
N SER A 119 9.15 1.77 0.74
CA SER A 119 10.34 0.94 0.93
C SER A 119 10.87 0.39 -0.37
N VAL A 120 12.20 0.28 -0.45
CA VAL A 120 12.92 -0.27 -1.60
C VAL A 120 13.62 -1.54 -1.18
N TRP A 121 13.54 -2.56 -2.01
CA TRP A 121 14.11 -3.87 -1.77
C TRP A 121 14.93 -4.33 -2.98
N ASN A 122 15.98 -5.10 -2.70
CA ASN A 122 16.60 -5.97 -3.68
C ASN A 122 16.05 -7.37 -3.48
N ALA A 123 15.73 -8.05 -4.56
CA ALA A 123 15.27 -9.43 -4.57
C ALA A 123 16.06 -10.25 -5.59
N TRP A 124 16.39 -11.48 -5.22
CA TRP A 124 17.16 -12.38 -6.09
C TRP A 124 16.94 -13.84 -5.72
N MET A 125 17.18 -14.74 -6.69
CA MET A 125 17.12 -16.18 -6.47
C MET A 125 18.51 -16.74 -6.11
N VAL A 126 18.56 -17.68 -5.17
CA VAL A 126 19.76 -18.47 -4.81
C VAL A 126 19.35 -19.94 -4.75
N ASN A 127 19.82 -20.75 -5.69
CA ASN A 127 19.47 -22.18 -5.77
C ASN A 127 17.95 -22.39 -5.62
N ASP A 128 17.17 -21.75 -6.47
CA ASP A 128 15.69 -21.74 -6.48
C ASP A 128 15.04 -21.23 -5.18
N THR A 129 15.82 -20.64 -4.29
CA THR A 129 15.31 -20.06 -3.05
C THR A 129 15.28 -18.53 -3.18
N PRO A 130 14.10 -17.88 -3.06
CA PRO A 130 13.98 -16.44 -3.13
C PRO A 130 14.59 -15.76 -1.91
N LYS A 131 15.32 -14.70 -2.15
CA LYS A 131 15.92 -13.83 -1.13
C LYS A 131 15.48 -12.39 -1.38
N MET A 132 15.21 -11.67 -0.29
CA MET A 132 14.87 -10.24 -0.37
C MET A 132 15.56 -9.48 0.75
N LYS A 133 16.06 -8.29 0.44
CA LYS A 133 16.69 -7.38 1.40
C LYS A 133 16.14 -5.97 1.23
N LYS A 134 15.57 -5.41 2.29
CA LYS A 134 15.20 -4.01 2.33
C LYS A 134 16.46 -3.14 2.38
N ILE A 135 16.59 -2.21 1.42
CA ILE A 135 17.76 -1.33 1.27
C ILE A 135 17.46 0.09 1.73
N LYS A 136 16.20 0.53 1.63
CA LYS A 136 15.76 1.86 2.05
C LYS A 136 14.32 1.81 2.54
N SER A 137 13.95 2.68 3.48
CA SER A 137 12.56 2.98 3.78
C SER A 137 12.37 4.43 4.22
N PHE A 138 11.17 4.94 3.94
CA PHE A 138 10.66 6.21 4.41
C PHE A 138 9.47 5.93 5.33
N LYS A 139 9.28 6.76 6.33
CA LYS A 139 8.35 6.45 7.42
C LYS A 139 7.32 7.54 7.63
N TYR A 140 6.19 7.14 8.18
CA TYR A 140 5.20 8.04 8.75
C TYR A 140 5.89 9.12 9.63
N PRO A 141 5.47 10.41 9.56
CA PRO A 141 4.20 10.89 9.01
C PRO A 141 4.22 11.24 7.51
N HIS A 142 5.35 11.19 6.82
CA HIS A 142 5.45 11.57 5.41
C HIS A 142 5.06 10.38 4.53
N SER A 143 4.12 10.60 3.62
CA SER A 143 3.58 9.55 2.77
C SER A 143 3.01 10.10 1.48
N ILE A 144 3.44 9.54 0.35
CA ILE A 144 2.90 9.82 -0.97
C ILE A 144 1.40 9.44 -1.03
N GLY A 145 1.04 8.26 -0.52
CA GLY A 145 -0.35 7.81 -0.51
C GLY A 145 -1.26 8.67 0.36
N LEU A 146 -0.81 9.06 1.57
CA LEU A 146 -1.59 9.97 2.42
C LEU A 146 -1.72 11.37 1.83
N PHE A 147 -0.68 11.86 1.15
CA PHE A 147 -0.74 13.13 0.42
C PHE A 147 -1.83 13.06 -0.66
N TYR A 148 -1.82 12.01 -1.49
CA TYR A 148 -2.79 11.85 -2.56
C TYR A 148 -4.23 11.69 -2.02
N SER A 149 -4.42 10.92 -0.96
CA SER A 149 -5.72 10.80 -0.27
C SER A 149 -6.18 12.13 0.34
N ALA A 150 -5.25 12.96 0.85
CA ALA A 150 -5.59 14.27 1.39
C ALA A 150 -6.00 15.26 0.28
N ILE A 151 -5.38 15.20 -0.90
CA ILE A 151 -5.82 15.92 -2.11
C ILE A 151 -7.22 15.45 -2.51
N THR A 152 -7.44 14.14 -2.63
CA THR A 152 -8.75 13.53 -2.96
C THR A 152 -9.85 14.05 -2.02
N LYS A 153 -9.58 14.10 -0.72
CA LYS A 153 -10.51 14.70 0.25
C LYS A 153 -10.73 16.19 0.05
N HIS A 154 -9.67 16.94 -0.29
CA HIS A 154 -9.72 18.39 -0.46
C HIS A 154 -10.62 18.80 -1.61
N ILE A 155 -10.60 18.08 -2.72
CA ILE A 155 -11.46 18.29 -3.90
C ILE A 155 -12.87 17.69 -3.75
N GLY A 156 -13.26 17.33 -2.51
CA GLY A 156 -14.62 16.88 -2.19
C GLY A 156 -14.92 15.40 -2.44
N LEU A 157 -13.91 14.60 -2.76
CA LEU A 157 -14.03 13.16 -2.98
C LEU A 157 -13.72 12.34 -1.71
N LYS A 158 -14.06 11.05 -1.71
CA LYS A 158 -13.89 10.17 -0.55
C LYS A 158 -12.47 9.60 -0.51
N PRO A 159 -11.63 9.95 0.48
CA PRO A 159 -10.28 9.40 0.60
C PRO A 159 -10.31 7.89 0.86
N GLN A 160 -9.32 7.18 0.33
CA GLN A 160 -9.17 5.71 0.34
C GLN A 160 -10.20 4.95 -0.50
N GLU A 161 -11.00 5.67 -1.33
CA GLU A 161 -11.95 5.04 -2.24
C GLU A 161 -11.97 5.71 -3.62
N ASP A 162 -11.82 7.04 -3.69
CA ASP A 162 -12.02 7.82 -4.92
C ASP A 162 -10.71 8.39 -5.50
N GLU A 163 -9.53 7.90 -5.08
CA GLU A 163 -8.24 8.32 -5.62
C GLU A 163 -8.17 8.13 -7.15
N TYR A 164 -8.81 7.09 -7.67
CA TYR A 164 -8.90 6.86 -9.12
C TYR A 164 -9.71 7.94 -9.85
N ILE A 165 -10.67 8.59 -9.18
CA ILE A 165 -11.41 9.73 -9.75
C ILE A 165 -10.50 10.96 -9.78
N THR A 166 -9.72 11.19 -8.70
CA THR A 166 -8.71 12.25 -8.66
C THR A 166 -7.70 12.09 -9.79
N MET A 167 -7.22 10.86 -10.02
CA MET A 167 -6.34 10.53 -11.15
C MET A 167 -6.98 10.84 -12.50
N GLY A 168 -8.26 10.46 -12.69
CA GLY A 168 -9.01 10.78 -13.90
C GLY A 168 -9.20 12.29 -14.10
N MET A 169 -9.46 13.05 -13.02
CA MET A 169 -9.59 14.51 -13.06
C MET A 169 -8.30 15.20 -13.49
N ALA A 170 -7.14 14.65 -13.10
CA ALA A 170 -5.83 15.20 -13.46
C ALA A 170 -5.62 15.36 -14.98
N ALA A 171 -6.31 14.55 -15.80
CA ALA A 171 -6.24 14.63 -17.26
C ALA A 171 -6.94 15.88 -17.85
N TYR A 172 -7.73 16.60 -17.05
CA TYR A 172 -8.49 17.77 -17.47
C TYR A 172 -7.93 19.10 -16.94
N GLY A 173 -6.87 19.03 -16.10
CA GLY A 173 -6.24 20.21 -15.49
C GLY A 173 -4.82 20.44 -15.97
N GLU A 174 -4.26 21.58 -15.56
CA GLU A 174 -2.88 21.96 -15.79
C GLU A 174 -2.06 21.86 -14.49
N PRO A 175 -0.84 21.30 -14.50
CA PRO A 175 -0.04 21.07 -13.29
C PRO A 175 0.68 22.36 -12.83
N ILE A 176 -0.05 23.45 -12.62
CA ILE A 176 0.50 24.78 -12.32
C ILE A 176 0.82 25.03 -10.85
N HIS A 177 0.42 24.12 -9.94
CA HIS A 177 0.63 24.23 -8.48
C HIS A 177 1.63 23.21 -7.92
N VAL A 178 2.46 22.60 -8.77
CA VAL A 178 3.39 21.52 -8.35
C VAL A 178 4.33 22.01 -7.25
N ASP A 179 4.95 23.20 -7.42
CA ASP A 179 5.91 23.73 -6.46
C ASP A 179 5.27 24.10 -5.11
N ASP A 180 4.06 24.61 -5.14
CA ASP A 180 3.29 24.89 -3.93
C ASP A 180 2.95 23.63 -3.15
N LEU A 181 2.59 22.54 -3.86
CA LEU A 181 2.22 21.26 -3.26
C LEU A 181 3.42 20.45 -2.73
N LYS A 182 4.65 20.72 -3.19
CA LYS A 182 5.88 20.05 -2.71
C LYS A 182 6.02 20.10 -1.19
N ASN A 183 5.73 21.26 -0.59
CA ASN A 183 5.84 21.44 0.85
C ASN A 183 4.88 20.51 1.62
N TYR A 184 3.69 20.28 1.09
CA TYR A 184 2.71 19.39 1.72
C TYR A 184 3.15 17.93 1.64
N LEU A 185 3.70 17.48 0.52
CA LEU A 185 4.23 16.14 0.40
C LEU A 185 5.43 15.89 1.33
N HIS A 186 6.36 16.84 1.44
CA HIS A 186 7.62 16.61 2.12
C HIS A 186 7.62 16.94 3.62
N TYR A 187 6.82 17.89 4.06
CA TYR A 187 6.90 18.43 5.43
C TYR A 187 5.59 18.32 6.22
N TYR A 188 4.48 18.03 5.56
CA TYR A 188 3.19 17.99 6.23
C TYR A 188 2.78 16.57 6.63
N ASN A 189 2.07 16.47 7.76
CA ASN A 189 1.39 15.22 8.13
C ASN A 189 0.02 15.15 7.46
N CYS A 190 -0.01 14.69 6.22
CA CYS A 190 -1.22 14.60 5.41
C CYS A 190 -2.28 13.63 5.97
N HIS A 191 -1.94 12.79 6.95
CA HIS A 191 -2.91 11.98 7.68
C HIS A 191 -3.95 12.83 8.44
N LYS A 192 -3.60 14.06 8.79
CA LYS A 192 -4.51 15.04 9.39
C LYS A 192 -5.32 15.84 8.36
N GLY A 193 -5.15 15.56 7.08
CA GLY A 193 -5.66 16.34 5.95
C GLY A 193 -4.71 17.44 5.53
N LEU A 194 -5.09 18.18 4.49
CA LEU A 194 -4.38 19.37 4.04
C LEU A 194 -4.89 20.61 4.79
N PRO A 195 -4.05 21.65 4.96
CA PRO A 195 -4.53 22.97 5.27
C PRO A 195 -5.41 23.49 4.12
N LYS A 196 -6.15 24.55 4.37
CA LYS A 196 -6.99 25.13 3.34
C LYS A 196 -6.13 25.70 2.21
N LEU A 197 -6.25 25.11 1.01
CA LEU A 197 -5.62 25.63 -0.19
C LEU A 197 -6.36 26.92 -0.67
N PRO A 198 -5.73 27.74 -1.51
CA PRO A 198 -6.38 28.95 -2.04
C PRO A 198 -7.68 28.61 -2.78
N HIS A 199 -8.74 29.29 -2.46
CA HIS A 199 -10.09 29.03 -2.97
C HIS A 199 -10.27 29.32 -4.49
N TYR A 200 -9.30 29.99 -5.10
CA TYR A 200 -9.30 30.28 -6.54
C TYR A 200 -8.58 29.21 -7.36
N TRP A 201 -7.98 28.20 -6.72
CA TRP A 201 -7.40 27.05 -7.42
C TRP A 201 -8.53 26.14 -7.89
N MET A 202 -8.44 25.74 -9.16
CA MET A 202 -9.41 24.80 -9.71
C MET A 202 -9.09 23.37 -9.26
N ASP A 203 -10.09 22.60 -8.91
CA ASP A 203 -9.93 21.21 -8.43
C ASP A 203 -9.19 20.32 -9.45
N VAL A 204 -9.43 20.54 -10.75
CA VAL A 204 -8.74 19.79 -11.82
C VAL A 204 -7.24 20.14 -11.89
N ASP A 205 -6.87 21.41 -11.64
CA ASP A 205 -5.45 21.82 -11.63
C ASP A 205 -4.74 21.35 -10.36
N ILE A 206 -5.45 21.30 -9.22
CA ILE A 206 -4.96 20.67 -7.99
C ILE A 206 -4.69 19.18 -8.25
N ALA A 207 -5.64 18.48 -8.88
CA ALA A 207 -5.50 17.07 -9.21
C ALA A 207 -4.33 16.83 -10.18
N ALA A 208 -4.21 17.61 -11.25
CA ALA A 208 -3.11 17.55 -12.22
C ALA A 208 -1.75 17.82 -11.57
N SER A 209 -1.68 18.84 -10.69
CA SER A 209 -0.45 19.18 -9.97
C SER A 209 -0.04 18.09 -8.97
N ALA A 210 -1.00 17.50 -8.26
CA ALA A 210 -0.74 16.39 -7.34
C ALA A 210 -0.27 15.14 -8.09
N GLN A 211 -0.91 14.82 -9.22
CA GLN A 211 -0.52 13.70 -10.08
C GLN A 211 0.92 13.86 -10.56
N LYS A 212 1.23 15.01 -11.15
CA LYS A 212 2.58 15.32 -11.63
C LYS A 212 3.63 15.24 -10.53
N LEU A 213 3.34 15.78 -9.36
CA LEU A 213 4.25 15.72 -8.21
C LEU A 213 4.51 14.28 -7.73
N VAL A 214 3.48 13.44 -7.72
CA VAL A 214 3.62 12.02 -7.36
C VAL A 214 4.45 11.28 -8.40
N GLU A 215 4.18 11.47 -9.68
CA GLU A 215 4.95 10.87 -10.79
C GLU A 215 6.44 11.25 -10.69
N ASP A 216 6.74 12.54 -10.57
CA ASP A 216 8.13 13.04 -10.46
C ASP A 216 8.84 12.44 -9.23
N THR A 217 8.13 12.38 -8.09
CA THR A 217 8.67 11.81 -6.86
C THR A 217 8.97 10.31 -7.02
N ILE A 218 8.11 9.56 -7.71
CA ILE A 218 8.33 8.12 -7.97
C ILE A 218 9.51 7.93 -8.91
N VAL A 219 9.60 8.72 -9.99
CA VAL A 219 10.74 8.68 -10.93
C VAL A 219 12.07 8.98 -10.21
N ASP A 220 12.09 9.97 -9.32
CA ASP A 220 13.26 10.30 -8.50
C ASP A 220 13.65 9.15 -7.57
N LEU A 221 12.68 8.51 -6.92
CA LEU A 221 12.92 7.34 -6.06
C LEU A 221 13.49 6.16 -6.85
N VAL A 222 12.92 5.86 -8.02
CA VAL A 222 13.41 4.78 -8.91
C VAL A 222 14.83 5.09 -9.36
N SER A 223 15.09 6.28 -9.88
CA SER A 223 16.40 6.70 -10.39
C SER A 223 17.48 6.63 -9.31
N LYS A 224 17.13 6.97 -8.07
CA LYS A 224 18.07 7.02 -6.96
C LYS A 224 18.34 5.68 -6.29
N TYR A 225 17.32 4.81 -6.21
CA TYR A 225 17.40 3.63 -5.35
C TYR A 225 17.16 2.30 -6.08
N CYS A 226 16.75 2.30 -7.36
CA CYS A 226 16.42 1.11 -8.12
C CYS A 226 17.30 0.99 -9.37
N PRO A 227 18.61 0.70 -9.23
CA PRO A 227 19.54 0.66 -10.36
C PRO A 227 19.39 -0.58 -11.24
N HIS A 228 18.61 -1.59 -10.82
CA HIS A 228 18.41 -2.80 -11.60
C HIS A 228 17.44 -2.54 -12.78
N GLU A 229 17.67 -3.19 -13.93
CA GLU A 229 16.81 -3.07 -15.11
C GLU A 229 15.38 -3.58 -14.90
N ASN A 230 15.22 -4.59 -14.02
CA ASN A 230 13.93 -5.13 -13.65
C ASN A 230 13.41 -4.41 -12.41
N LEU A 231 12.22 -3.82 -12.49
CA LEU A 231 11.53 -3.13 -11.42
C LEU A 231 10.14 -3.72 -11.18
N ILE A 232 9.84 -4.00 -9.93
CA ILE A 232 8.50 -4.36 -9.47
C ILE A 232 7.97 -3.19 -8.62
N MET A 233 6.77 -2.74 -8.91
CA MET A 233 6.08 -1.73 -8.12
C MET A 233 4.89 -2.35 -7.38
N MET A 234 4.76 -2.10 -6.09
CA MET A 234 3.74 -2.67 -5.21
C MET A 234 3.19 -1.64 -4.23
N GLY A 235 2.06 -1.95 -3.61
CA GLY A 235 1.34 -1.07 -2.69
C GLY A 235 0.23 -0.29 -3.38
N GLY A 236 -0.62 0.38 -2.60
CA GLY A 236 -1.81 1.06 -3.12
C GLY A 236 -1.50 2.16 -4.15
N VAL A 237 -0.41 2.90 -3.95
CA VAL A 237 -0.01 3.99 -4.88
C VAL A 237 0.51 3.45 -6.22
N ALA A 238 1.02 2.21 -6.27
CA ALA A 238 1.48 1.59 -7.51
C ALA A 238 0.32 1.24 -8.48
N MET A 239 -0.93 1.39 -8.03
CA MET A 239 -2.13 1.22 -8.86
C MET A 239 -2.57 2.51 -9.57
N ASN A 240 -1.93 3.60 -9.26
CA ASN A 240 -2.17 4.91 -9.88
C ASN A 240 -1.47 5.04 -11.25
#